data_7e8431ff955e7df21a32f93b1955f5c3
#
_entry.id   7e8431ff955e7df21a32f93b1955f5c3
#
_cell.length_a   1.000
_cell.length_b   1.000
_cell.length_c   1.000
_cell.angle_alpha   90.00
_cell.angle_beta   90.00
_cell.angle_gamma   90.00
#
_symmetry.space_group_name_H-M   'P 1'
#
loop_
_entity.id
_entity.type
_entity.pdbx_description
1 polymer ?
#
loop_
_entity_poly.entity_id
_entity_poly.type
_entity_poly.pdbx_seq_one_letter_code
_entity_poly.pdbx_strand_id
1 'polypeptide(L)'
;MIQEKCPYVEKCGACHMGQTTYEEELIAKKELVESHIGKYCRNIHDVAGMYYPFHYRNKVHAVFGRLKDEVIAGTYSEGTHTIVPIDNCLIEDAQASAIIKTVTELVKSFKIWIYNEDTGRGVLRHVLVRKGMSTKQIMVVLVTACPEFPHKNNFVAELRKRHPEITTIVQNINEANTTMVLGERNKPLYGEGYIEDVLCGLRFRISPNSF
;
A
#
# COMPACT_ATOMS: atom_id res chain seq x y z
N MET A 1 13.69 16.27 18.64
CA MET A 1 12.79 15.83 17.57
C MET A 1 13.46 14.68 16.83
N ILE A 2 12.76 13.57 16.63
CA ILE A 2 13.35 12.37 16.02
C ILE A 2 13.42 12.63 14.51
N GLN A 3 14.59 12.91 13.98
CA GLN A 3 14.85 12.98 12.53
C GLN A 3 15.16 11.57 12.01
N GLU A 4 14.16 10.75 11.84
CA GLU A 4 14.35 9.50 11.09
C GLU A 4 14.38 9.83 9.60
N LYS A 5 15.54 9.66 8.98
CA LYS A 5 15.67 9.78 7.52
C LYS A 5 15.22 8.48 6.85
N CYS A 6 14.35 8.59 5.87
CA CYS A 6 13.93 7.44 5.09
C CYS A 6 15.10 6.87 4.27
N PRO A 7 15.48 5.58 4.42
CA PRO A 7 16.60 5.00 3.68
C PRO A 7 16.33 4.84 2.17
N TYR A 8 15.09 5.02 1.74
CA TYR A 8 14.67 4.85 0.35
C TYR A 8 14.43 6.16 -0.39
N VAL A 9 14.61 7.31 0.26
CA VAL A 9 14.18 8.62 -0.26
C VAL A 9 14.75 8.97 -1.63
N GLU A 10 15.98 8.55 -1.93
CA GLU A 10 16.63 8.84 -3.21
C GLU A 10 16.15 7.95 -4.37
N LYS A 11 15.47 6.85 -4.07
CA LYS A 11 15.06 5.84 -5.06
C LYS A 11 13.57 5.65 -5.13
N CYS A 12 12.86 5.88 -4.02
CA CYS A 12 11.42 5.69 -3.91
C CYS A 12 10.67 6.95 -4.35
N GLY A 13 9.80 6.83 -5.33
CA GLY A 13 8.97 7.94 -5.83
C GLY A 13 7.70 8.23 -5.00
N ALA A 14 7.56 7.66 -3.80
CA ALA A 14 6.31 7.77 -3.04
C ALA A 14 6.19 9.03 -2.16
N CYS A 15 7.28 9.75 -1.91
CA CYS A 15 7.32 10.93 -1.04
C CYS A 15 8.04 12.10 -1.73
N HIS A 16 7.31 13.18 -2.02
CA HIS A 16 7.88 14.36 -2.68
C HIS A 16 8.82 15.17 -1.77
N MET A 17 8.64 15.12 -0.45
CA MET A 17 9.40 15.91 0.52
C MET A 17 10.19 15.03 1.50
N GLY A 18 10.52 13.81 1.13
CA GLY A 18 11.19 12.86 2.02
C GLY A 18 12.65 13.20 2.39
N GLN A 19 13.24 14.25 1.79
CA GLN A 19 14.59 14.74 2.11
C GLN A 19 14.60 15.90 3.12
N THR A 20 13.44 16.55 3.36
CA THR A 20 13.29 17.69 4.25
C THR A 20 12.89 17.23 5.66
N THR A 21 13.10 18.09 6.64
CA THR A 21 12.50 17.88 7.96
C THR A 21 10.99 18.09 7.91
N TYR A 22 10.26 17.58 8.90
CA TYR A 22 8.81 17.76 8.92
C TYR A 22 8.41 19.23 9.11
N GLU A 23 9.18 20.00 9.87
CA GLU A 23 9.01 21.44 10.03
C GLU A 23 9.18 22.18 8.71
N GLU A 24 10.23 21.87 7.95
CA GLU A 24 10.47 22.45 6.62
C GLU A 24 9.34 22.06 5.64
N GLU A 25 8.84 20.84 5.72
CA GLU A 25 7.69 20.38 4.94
C GLU A 25 6.43 21.21 5.23
N LEU A 26 6.13 21.49 6.51
CA LEU A 26 4.99 22.32 6.91
C LEU A 26 5.12 23.76 6.40
N ILE A 27 6.33 24.34 6.51
CA ILE A 27 6.63 25.67 6.00
C ILE A 27 6.42 25.72 4.48
N ALA A 28 7.02 24.80 3.74
CA ALA A 28 6.90 24.76 2.27
C ALA A 28 5.44 24.55 1.81
N LYS A 29 4.66 23.77 2.53
CA LYS A 29 3.21 23.61 2.27
C LYS A 29 2.45 24.91 2.48
N LYS A 30 2.78 25.67 3.52
CA LYS A 30 2.18 27.00 3.77
C LYS A 30 2.54 27.97 2.65
N GLU A 31 3.81 28.08 2.29
CA GLU A 31 4.29 28.93 1.20
C GLU A 31 3.62 28.59 -0.13
N LEU A 32 3.43 27.31 -0.42
CA LEU A 32 2.71 26.84 -1.61
C LEU A 32 1.26 27.35 -1.61
N VAL A 33 0.55 27.25 -0.49
CA VAL A 33 -0.82 27.76 -0.36
C VAL A 33 -0.85 29.28 -0.52
N GLU A 34 0.07 30.00 0.14
CA GLU A 34 0.19 31.46 0.05
C GLU A 34 0.46 31.92 -1.40
N SER A 35 1.32 31.22 -2.13
CA SER A 35 1.62 31.55 -3.54
C SER A 35 0.40 31.46 -4.45
N HIS A 36 -0.53 30.55 -4.17
CA HIS A 36 -1.72 30.33 -5.01
C HIS A 36 -2.89 31.23 -4.62
N ILE A 37 -3.17 31.38 -3.32
CA ILE A 37 -4.38 32.05 -2.84
C ILE A 37 -4.10 33.37 -2.07
N GLY A 38 -2.85 33.70 -1.75
CA GLY A 38 -2.50 34.88 -0.95
C GLY A 38 -3.00 36.20 -1.52
N LYS A 39 -3.16 36.32 -2.85
CA LYS A 39 -3.77 37.50 -3.50
C LYS A 39 -5.29 37.61 -3.25
N TYR A 40 -5.94 36.53 -2.85
CA TYR A 40 -7.38 36.49 -2.59
C TYR A 40 -7.72 36.45 -1.09
N CYS A 41 -6.83 35.86 -0.28
CA CYS A 41 -7.01 35.70 1.16
C CYS A 41 -5.75 36.11 1.92
N ARG A 42 -5.88 37.11 2.82
CA ARG A 42 -4.76 37.61 3.62
C ARG A 42 -4.55 36.85 4.93
N ASN A 43 -5.58 36.11 5.37
CA ASN A 43 -5.53 35.36 6.62
C ASN A 43 -5.36 33.87 6.33
N ILE A 44 -4.11 33.46 6.09
CA ILE A 44 -3.75 32.05 5.86
C ILE A 44 -3.09 31.54 7.14
N HIS A 45 -3.74 30.60 7.80
CA HIS A 45 -3.22 29.99 9.02
C HIS A 45 -2.06 29.05 8.74
N ASP A 46 -1.30 28.74 9.78
CA ASP A 46 -0.26 27.72 9.71
C ASP A 46 -0.86 26.35 9.39
N VAL A 47 -0.06 25.49 8.76
CA VAL A 47 -0.48 24.14 8.45
C VAL A 47 -0.61 23.34 9.75
N ALA A 48 -1.78 22.75 9.97
CA ALA A 48 -1.99 21.85 11.10
C ALA A 48 -1.18 20.55 10.89
N GLY A 49 -0.06 20.46 11.58
CA GLY A 49 0.83 19.32 11.53
C GLY A 49 0.40 18.17 12.45
N MET A 50 0.91 16.97 12.18
CA MET A 50 0.77 15.82 13.05
C MET A 50 1.83 15.88 14.15
N TYR A 51 1.48 15.44 15.35
CA TYR A 51 2.45 15.27 16.45
C TYR A 51 3.47 14.16 16.13
N TYR A 52 3.02 13.08 15.49
CA TYR A 52 3.84 11.94 15.05
C TYR A 52 3.56 11.65 13.58
N PRO A 53 4.37 12.16 12.63
CA PRO A 53 4.11 12.09 11.19
C PRO A 53 4.58 10.77 10.54
N PHE A 54 4.64 9.68 11.32
CA PHE A 54 5.05 8.37 10.84
C PHE A 54 3.90 7.36 10.94
N HIS A 55 3.99 6.30 10.13
CA HIS A 55 3.07 5.15 10.12
C HIS A 55 1.58 5.51 10.01
N TYR A 56 1.26 6.66 9.39
CA TYR A 56 -0.11 7.15 9.24
C TYR A 56 -0.84 6.60 8.01
N ARG A 57 -0.09 6.08 7.03
CA ARG A 57 -0.67 5.57 5.78
C ARG A 57 -1.32 4.21 6.01
N ASN A 58 -2.64 4.18 6.05
CA ASN A 58 -3.44 2.99 6.35
C ASN A 58 -3.92 2.22 5.09
N LYS A 59 -3.61 2.70 3.89
CA LYS A 59 -3.78 2.02 2.61
C LYS A 59 -2.40 1.89 1.98
N VAL A 60 -1.84 0.68 2.06
CA VAL A 60 -0.50 0.35 1.60
C VAL A 60 -0.60 -0.57 0.40
N HIS A 61 0.22 -0.31 -0.60
CA HIS A 61 0.25 -1.06 -1.85
C HIS A 61 1.70 -1.40 -2.21
N ALA A 62 1.95 -2.65 -2.57
CA ALA A 62 3.23 -3.08 -3.11
C ALA A 62 3.06 -3.82 -4.44
N VAL A 63 3.94 -3.54 -5.37
CA VAL A 63 4.09 -4.28 -6.62
C VAL A 63 5.10 -5.41 -6.42
N PHE A 64 4.84 -6.56 -7.03
CA PHE A 64 5.78 -7.67 -7.05
C PHE A 64 6.67 -7.65 -8.29
N GLY A 65 7.92 -8.03 -8.11
CA GLY A 65 8.87 -8.19 -9.19
C GLY A 65 10.00 -9.14 -8.84
N ARG A 66 11.02 -9.15 -9.71
CA ARG A 66 12.24 -9.95 -9.50
C ARG A 66 13.48 -9.08 -9.57
N LEU A 67 14.37 -9.29 -8.64
CA LEU A 67 15.71 -8.71 -8.64
C LEU A 67 16.72 -9.86 -8.48
N LYS A 68 17.55 -10.11 -9.51
CA LYS A 68 18.53 -11.22 -9.52
C LYS A 68 17.88 -12.57 -9.12
N ASP A 69 16.76 -12.92 -9.76
CA ASP A 69 15.96 -14.11 -9.50
C ASP A 69 15.20 -14.17 -8.15
N GLU A 70 15.48 -13.24 -7.25
CA GLU A 70 14.73 -13.12 -6.00
C GLU A 70 13.38 -12.37 -6.19
N VAL A 71 12.33 -12.89 -5.58
CA VAL A 71 11.04 -12.18 -5.51
C VAL A 71 11.18 -11.01 -4.55
N ILE A 72 10.80 -9.84 -5.02
CA ILE A 72 10.76 -8.60 -4.24
C ILE A 72 9.35 -8.01 -4.25
N ALA A 73 9.03 -7.25 -3.22
CA ALA A 73 7.86 -6.38 -3.18
C ALA A 73 8.30 -4.95 -2.84
N GLY A 74 7.66 -3.97 -3.43
CA GLY A 74 8.03 -2.58 -3.22
C GLY A 74 7.18 -1.60 -4.01
N THR A 75 7.75 -0.45 -4.31
CA THR A 75 7.12 0.58 -5.13
C THR A 75 7.98 0.90 -6.35
N TYR A 76 7.40 1.50 -7.36
CA TYR A 76 8.17 1.98 -8.50
C TYR A 76 9.01 3.21 -8.13
N SER A 77 10.22 3.28 -8.66
CA SER A 77 11.00 4.51 -8.68
C SER A 77 10.28 5.52 -9.57
N GLU A 78 10.31 6.79 -9.18
CA GLU A 78 9.60 7.87 -9.87
C GLU A 78 9.89 7.88 -11.38
N GLY A 79 8.83 7.93 -12.19
CA GLY A 79 8.92 7.97 -13.66
C GLY A 79 9.47 6.71 -14.31
N THR A 80 9.60 5.60 -13.58
CA THR A 80 10.15 4.33 -14.11
C THR A 80 9.30 3.12 -13.74
N HIS A 81 9.58 1.96 -14.39
CA HIS A 81 9.06 0.65 -13.99
C HIS A 81 10.05 -0.15 -13.11
N THR A 82 11.09 0.51 -12.61
CA THR A 82 12.06 -0.13 -11.70
C THR A 82 11.47 -0.24 -10.30
N ILE A 83 11.40 -1.45 -9.76
CA ILE A 83 10.86 -1.68 -8.41
C ILE A 83 11.97 -1.45 -7.38
N VAL A 84 11.70 -0.56 -6.43
CA VAL A 84 12.51 -0.35 -5.24
C VAL A 84 11.96 -1.24 -4.13
N PRO A 85 12.73 -2.24 -3.65
CA PRO A 85 12.29 -3.07 -2.53
C PRO A 85 12.13 -2.22 -1.27
N ILE A 86 11.00 -2.36 -0.58
CA ILE A 86 10.70 -1.61 0.64
C ILE A 86 10.46 -2.61 1.77
N ASP A 87 11.34 -2.62 2.76
CA ASP A 87 11.21 -3.47 3.95
C ASP A 87 10.63 -2.73 5.16
N ASN A 88 10.90 -1.43 5.25
CA ASN A 88 10.44 -0.60 6.36
C ASN A 88 10.20 0.84 5.89
N CYS A 89 8.98 1.13 5.51
CA CYS A 89 8.56 2.47 5.13
C CYS A 89 8.15 3.28 6.37
N LEU A 90 8.69 4.48 6.52
CA LEU A 90 8.41 5.32 7.69
C LEU A 90 6.97 5.83 7.74
N ILE A 91 6.27 5.91 6.62
CA ILE A 91 4.90 6.44 6.58
C ILE A 91 3.82 5.36 6.51
N GLU A 92 4.16 4.13 6.13
CA GLU A 92 3.20 3.02 6.05
C GLU A 92 2.85 2.48 7.44
N ASP A 93 1.59 2.06 7.64
CA ASP A 93 1.19 1.32 8.84
C ASP A 93 2.07 0.09 9.03
N ALA A 94 2.64 -0.06 10.22
CA ALA A 94 3.62 -1.12 10.51
C ALA A 94 3.03 -2.54 10.36
N GLN A 95 1.74 -2.73 10.68
CA GLN A 95 1.07 -4.04 10.48
C GLN A 95 0.89 -4.32 8.99
N ALA A 96 0.54 -3.29 8.20
CA ALA A 96 0.41 -3.45 6.75
C ALA A 96 1.75 -3.85 6.11
N SER A 97 2.85 -3.20 6.48
CA SER A 97 4.20 -3.56 6.00
C SER A 97 4.60 -4.98 6.44
N ALA A 98 4.31 -5.38 7.68
CA ALA A 98 4.56 -6.74 8.17
C ALA A 98 3.77 -7.79 7.38
N ILE A 99 2.50 -7.52 7.06
CA ILE A 99 1.67 -8.40 6.24
C ILE A 99 2.24 -8.53 4.82
N ILE A 100 2.65 -7.43 4.19
CA ILE A 100 3.26 -7.44 2.84
C ILE A 100 4.54 -8.28 2.83
N LYS A 101 5.38 -8.13 3.85
CA LYS A 101 6.58 -8.96 4.02
C LYS A 101 6.24 -10.44 4.09
N THR A 102 5.26 -10.81 4.93
CA THR A 102 4.79 -12.20 5.03
C THR A 102 4.22 -12.72 3.71
N VAL A 103 3.41 -11.91 3.00
CA VAL A 103 2.91 -12.28 1.66
C VAL A 103 4.08 -12.56 0.71
N THR A 104 5.14 -11.74 0.73
CA THR A 104 6.33 -11.92 -0.10
C THR A 104 7.06 -13.24 0.22
N GLU A 105 7.19 -13.58 1.50
CA GLU A 105 7.76 -14.86 1.95
C GLU A 105 6.91 -16.05 1.48
N LEU A 106 5.58 -15.96 1.60
CA LEU A 106 4.68 -17.00 1.15
C LEU A 106 4.68 -17.17 -0.37
N VAL A 107 4.78 -16.08 -1.12
CA VAL A 107 4.95 -16.12 -2.58
C VAL A 107 6.18 -16.94 -2.98
N LYS A 108 7.31 -16.74 -2.28
CA LYS A 108 8.54 -17.54 -2.48
C LYS A 108 8.32 -19.00 -2.11
N SER A 109 7.77 -19.26 -0.93
CA SER A 109 7.56 -20.61 -0.38
C SER A 109 6.63 -21.46 -1.24
N PHE A 110 5.50 -20.88 -1.68
CA PHE A 110 4.52 -21.55 -2.55
C PHE A 110 4.88 -21.50 -4.03
N LYS A 111 6.03 -20.88 -4.40
CA LYS A 111 6.50 -20.71 -5.79
C LYS A 111 5.43 -20.06 -6.69
N ILE A 112 4.74 -19.06 -6.17
CA ILE A 112 3.73 -18.33 -6.94
C ILE A 112 4.43 -17.52 -8.04
N TRP A 113 3.97 -17.64 -9.26
CA TRP A 113 4.51 -16.92 -10.40
C TRP A 113 4.18 -15.44 -10.31
N ILE A 114 5.22 -14.60 -10.27
CA ILE A 114 5.06 -13.15 -10.35
C ILE A 114 4.75 -12.76 -11.78
N TYR A 115 3.76 -11.88 -11.93
CA TYR A 115 3.41 -11.30 -13.22
C TYR A 115 4.55 -10.42 -13.75
N ASN A 116 4.90 -10.64 -15.00
CA ASN A 116 5.86 -9.84 -15.72
C ASN A 116 5.11 -9.01 -16.77
N GLU A 117 5.20 -7.69 -16.67
CA GLU A 117 4.46 -6.76 -17.53
C GLU A 117 4.95 -6.80 -18.99
N ASP A 118 6.24 -7.06 -19.24
CA ASP A 118 6.81 -7.11 -20.58
C ASP A 118 6.32 -8.33 -21.36
N THR A 119 6.15 -9.45 -20.68
CA THR A 119 5.74 -10.72 -21.32
C THR A 119 4.26 -11.03 -21.18
N GLY A 120 3.54 -10.31 -20.31
CA GLY A 120 2.15 -10.60 -19.98
C GLY A 120 1.94 -11.93 -19.25
N ARG A 121 2.99 -12.53 -18.66
CA ARG A 121 2.95 -13.85 -18.05
C ARG A 121 3.15 -13.78 -16.54
N GLY A 122 2.45 -14.68 -15.82
CA GLY A 122 2.51 -14.79 -14.37
C GLY A 122 1.14 -14.63 -13.72
N VAL A 123 1.10 -14.69 -12.41
CA VAL A 123 -0.15 -14.72 -11.64
C VAL A 123 -0.29 -13.49 -10.76
N LEU A 124 0.63 -13.28 -9.81
CA LEU A 124 0.52 -12.23 -8.80
C LEU A 124 1.17 -10.93 -9.28
N ARG A 125 0.38 -9.85 -9.29
CA ARG A 125 0.81 -8.51 -9.70
C ARG A 125 1.13 -7.62 -8.49
N HIS A 126 0.16 -7.49 -7.58
CA HIS A 126 0.24 -6.55 -6.47
C HIS A 126 -0.36 -7.16 -5.20
N VAL A 127 0.01 -6.57 -4.07
CA VAL A 127 -0.72 -6.71 -2.80
C VAL A 127 -1.11 -5.34 -2.30
N LEU A 128 -2.35 -5.22 -1.79
CA LEU A 128 -2.84 -4.02 -1.13
C LEU A 128 -3.32 -4.43 0.26
N VAL A 129 -2.89 -3.69 1.26
CA VAL A 129 -3.36 -3.84 2.64
C VAL A 129 -4.05 -2.55 3.05
N ARG A 130 -5.26 -2.66 3.58
CA ARG A 130 -6.02 -1.53 4.10
C ARG A 130 -6.48 -1.82 5.51
N LYS A 131 -6.25 -0.85 6.40
CA LYS A 131 -6.62 -0.94 7.82
C LYS A 131 -7.62 0.16 8.16
N GLY A 132 -8.71 -0.22 8.83
CA GLY A 132 -9.63 0.72 9.45
C GLY A 132 -8.96 1.36 10.67
N MET A 133 -8.95 2.68 10.74
CA MET A 133 -8.26 3.40 11.82
C MET A 133 -9.00 3.30 13.15
N SER A 134 -10.32 3.29 13.12
CA SER A 134 -11.18 3.17 14.31
C SER A 134 -11.42 1.71 14.69
N THR A 135 -11.81 0.88 13.73
CA THR A 135 -12.20 -0.52 13.97
C THR A 135 -11.02 -1.48 14.05
N LYS A 136 -9.85 -1.07 13.56
CA LYS A 136 -8.64 -1.90 13.42
C LYS A 136 -8.80 -3.11 12.49
N GLN A 137 -9.90 -3.21 11.76
CA GLN A 137 -10.12 -4.25 10.76
C GLN A 137 -9.10 -4.14 9.63
N ILE A 138 -8.59 -5.29 9.17
CA ILE A 138 -7.56 -5.34 8.13
C ILE A 138 -8.07 -6.15 6.94
N MET A 139 -7.99 -5.55 5.77
CA MET A 139 -8.25 -6.18 4.47
C MET A 139 -6.95 -6.36 3.70
N VAL A 140 -6.71 -7.57 3.22
CA VAL A 140 -5.61 -7.89 2.30
C VAL A 140 -6.21 -8.19 0.93
N VAL A 141 -5.73 -7.49 -0.09
CA VAL A 141 -6.14 -7.70 -1.48
C VAL A 141 -4.94 -8.23 -2.27
N LEU A 142 -5.06 -9.44 -2.80
CA LEU A 142 -4.09 -10.06 -3.69
C LEU A 142 -4.54 -9.83 -5.13
N VAL A 143 -3.79 -9.01 -5.88
CA VAL A 143 -4.13 -8.69 -7.27
C VAL A 143 -3.47 -9.69 -8.21
N THR A 144 -4.30 -10.43 -8.95
CA THR A 144 -3.84 -11.48 -9.87
C THR A 144 -4.17 -11.13 -11.32
N ALA A 145 -3.31 -11.55 -12.25
CA ALA A 145 -3.51 -11.38 -13.68
C ALA A 145 -4.49 -12.41 -14.29
N CYS A 146 -4.94 -13.38 -13.50
CA CYS A 146 -5.87 -14.43 -13.92
C CYS A 146 -6.72 -14.91 -12.73
N PRO A 147 -7.84 -15.59 -12.98
CA PRO A 147 -8.70 -16.14 -11.93
C PRO A 147 -8.05 -17.26 -11.12
N GLU A 148 -7.10 -17.99 -11.75
CA GLU A 148 -6.38 -19.09 -11.12
C GLU A 148 -5.33 -18.54 -10.16
N PHE A 149 -5.45 -18.92 -8.87
CA PHE A 149 -4.42 -18.64 -7.88
C PHE A 149 -3.94 -19.97 -7.29
N PRO A 150 -2.73 -20.42 -7.67
CA PRO A 150 -2.18 -21.69 -7.21
C PRO A 150 -2.06 -21.75 -5.70
N HIS A 151 -2.36 -22.90 -5.11
CA HIS A 151 -2.24 -23.15 -3.66
C HIS A 151 -3.02 -22.17 -2.76
N LYS A 152 -4.02 -21.47 -3.29
CA LYS A 152 -4.73 -20.36 -2.60
C LYS A 152 -5.22 -20.72 -1.18
N ASN A 153 -5.76 -21.95 -0.99
CA ASN A 153 -6.29 -22.35 0.32
C ASN A 153 -5.19 -22.46 1.39
N ASN A 154 -4.05 -23.08 1.02
CA ASN A 154 -2.90 -23.20 1.91
C ASN A 154 -2.21 -21.84 2.12
N PHE A 155 -2.13 -21.02 1.09
CA PHE A 155 -1.59 -19.66 1.16
C PHE A 155 -2.42 -18.80 2.14
N VAL A 156 -3.75 -18.79 2.00
CA VAL A 156 -4.67 -18.06 2.88
C VAL A 156 -4.59 -18.58 4.32
N ALA A 157 -4.55 -19.91 4.50
CA ALA A 157 -4.43 -20.52 5.82
C ALA A 157 -3.14 -20.10 6.53
N GLU A 158 -1.99 -20.16 5.83
CA GLU A 158 -0.70 -19.79 6.41
C GLU A 158 -0.59 -18.29 6.68
N LEU A 159 -1.13 -17.45 5.79
CA LEU A 159 -1.17 -16.00 6.00
C LEU A 159 -1.98 -15.65 7.26
N ARG A 160 -3.17 -16.25 7.43
CA ARG A 160 -4.02 -16.07 8.62
C ARG A 160 -3.39 -16.60 9.90
N LYS A 161 -2.64 -17.69 9.81
CA LYS A 161 -1.92 -18.25 10.96
C LYS A 161 -0.87 -17.29 11.50
N ARG A 162 -0.17 -16.58 10.60
CA ARG A 162 0.85 -15.58 10.95
C ARG A 162 0.26 -14.22 11.32
N HIS A 163 -0.90 -13.89 10.75
CA HIS A 163 -1.62 -12.64 10.94
C HIS A 163 -3.09 -12.89 11.28
N PRO A 164 -3.39 -13.33 12.51
CA PRO A 164 -4.77 -13.62 12.93
C PRO A 164 -5.67 -12.37 12.99
N GLU A 165 -5.09 -11.19 13.01
CA GLU A 165 -5.77 -9.90 12.96
C GLU A 165 -6.41 -9.56 11.61
N ILE A 166 -6.07 -10.29 10.54
CA ILE A 166 -6.66 -10.06 9.21
C ILE A 166 -8.15 -10.40 9.25
N THR A 167 -8.97 -9.40 8.95
CA THR A 167 -10.44 -9.52 8.90
C THR A 167 -10.92 -10.16 7.62
N THR A 168 -10.32 -9.82 6.49
CA THR A 168 -10.71 -10.37 5.18
C THR A 168 -9.53 -10.41 4.21
N ILE A 169 -9.55 -11.42 3.32
CA ILE A 169 -8.58 -11.58 2.21
C ILE A 169 -9.38 -11.70 0.93
N VAL A 170 -9.03 -10.88 -0.06
CA VAL A 170 -9.71 -10.81 -1.35
C VAL A 170 -8.72 -11.07 -2.47
N GLN A 171 -9.09 -11.88 -3.43
CA GLN A 171 -8.45 -11.93 -4.74
C GLN A 171 -9.13 -10.89 -5.62
N ASN A 172 -8.39 -9.89 -6.06
CA ASN A 172 -8.82 -8.98 -7.13
C ASN A 172 -8.21 -9.46 -8.45
N ILE A 173 -9.04 -9.63 -9.48
CA ILE A 173 -8.62 -10.17 -10.77
C ILE A 173 -8.52 -9.02 -11.75
N ASN A 174 -7.28 -8.72 -12.18
CA ASN A 174 -6.97 -7.69 -13.17
C ASN A 174 -6.22 -8.31 -14.35
N GLU A 175 -6.97 -8.76 -15.34
CA GLU A 175 -6.44 -9.40 -16.56
C GLU A 175 -6.00 -8.38 -17.61
N ALA A 176 -6.35 -7.10 -17.42
CA ALA A 176 -6.07 -6.07 -18.41
C ALA A 176 -4.60 -5.67 -18.41
N ASN A 177 -4.09 -5.35 -19.59
CA ASN A 177 -2.81 -4.64 -19.74
C ASN A 177 -3.05 -3.15 -19.51
N THR A 178 -2.94 -2.72 -18.26
CA THR A 178 -3.30 -1.38 -17.79
C THR A 178 -2.41 -0.95 -16.64
N THR A 179 -2.26 0.36 -16.47
CA THR A 179 -1.60 0.98 -15.31
C THR A 179 -2.48 0.96 -14.05
N MET A 180 -3.77 0.62 -14.19
CA MET A 180 -4.66 0.49 -13.04
C MET A 180 -4.28 -0.75 -12.23
N VAL A 181 -4.09 -0.56 -10.93
CA VAL A 181 -3.69 -1.63 -10.01
C VAL A 181 -4.81 -2.66 -9.84
N LEU A 182 -6.04 -2.20 -9.62
CA LEU A 182 -7.19 -3.05 -9.34
C LEU A 182 -8.04 -3.27 -10.60
N GLY A 183 -8.46 -4.52 -10.80
CA GLY A 183 -9.51 -4.89 -11.74
C GLY A 183 -10.90 -4.75 -11.12
N GLU A 184 -11.93 -5.03 -11.91
CA GLU A 184 -13.33 -4.90 -11.49
C GLU A 184 -13.82 -6.11 -10.66
N ARG A 185 -13.24 -7.29 -10.88
CA ARG A 185 -13.70 -8.54 -10.27
C ARG A 185 -13.00 -8.82 -8.96
N ASN A 186 -13.77 -8.92 -7.87
CA ASN A 186 -13.30 -9.28 -6.54
C ASN A 186 -13.89 -10.62 -6.11
N LYS A 187 -13.05 -11.49 -5.56
CA LYS A 187 -13.42 -12.80 -5.02
C LYS A 187 -12.93 -12.91 -3.59
N PRO A 188 -13.81 -12.94 -2.59
CA PRO A 188 -13.41 -13.21 -1.22
C PRO A 188 -12.75 -14.59 -1.12
N LEU A 189 -11.57 -14.65 -0.51
CA LEU A 189 -10.87 -15.88 -0.18
C LEU A 189 -11.04 -16.22 1.31
N TYR A 190 -11.25 -15.18 2.13
CA TYR A 190 -11.56 -15.28 3.55
C TYR A 190 -12.33 -14.03 4.00
N GLY A 191 -13.28 -14.20 4.91
CA GLY A 191 -14.13 -13.11 5.43
C GLY A 191 -15.12 -12.60 4.39
N GLU A 192 -15.70 -11.43 4.69
CA GLU A 192 -16.82 -10.86 3.93
C GLU A 192 -16.41 -10.13 2.62
N GLY A 193 -15.11 -9.97 2.37
CA GLY A 193 -14.61 -9.25 1.20
C GLY A 193 -14.61 -7.74 1.35
N TYR A 194 -14.88 -7.22 2.55
CA TYR A 194 -14.82 -5.80 2.89
C TYR A 194 -14.42 -5.63 4.37
N ILE A 195 -14.07 -4.43 4.75
CA ILE A 195 -13.92 -4.01 6.12
C ILE A 195 -14.85 -2.85 6.42
N GLU A 196 -15.07 -2.57 7.69
CA GLU A 196 -15.81 -1.39 8.13
C GLU A 196 -14.87 -0.47 8.90
N ASP A 197 -15.13 0.83 8.81
CA ASP A 197 -14.49 1.82 9.66
C ASP A 197 -15.51 2.87 10.13
N VAL A 198 -15.16 3.64 11.16
CA VAL A 198 -16.02 4.67 11.74
C VAL A 198 -15.32 6.01 11.65
N LEU A 199 -16.00 7.00 11.07
CA LEU A 199 -15.54 8.37 10.97
C LEU A 199 -16.66 9.30 11.39
N CYS A 200 -16.42 10.18 12.36
CA CYS A 200 -17.39 11.14 12.89
C CYS A 200 -18.74 10.48 13.30
N GLY A 201 -18.68 9.28 13.89
CA GLY A 201 -19.87 8.52 14.31
C GLY A 201 -20.58 7.76 13.19
N LEU A 202 -20.19 7.94 11.94
CA LEU A 202 -20.76 7.24 10.79
C LEU A 202 -19.94 6.00 10.46
N ARG A 203 -20.64 4.89 10.18
CA ARG A 203 -20.01 3.63 9.77
C ARG A 203 -19.90 3.57 8.25
N PHE A 204 -18.70 3.30 7.76
CA PHE A 204 -18.38 3.14 6.34
C PHE A 204 -18.03 1.69 6.05
N ARG A 205 -18.61 1.15 4.99
CA ARG A 205 -18.20 -0.12 4.40
C ARG A 205 -17.17 0.14 3.31
N ILE A 206 -16.01 -0.50 3.43
CA ILE A 206 -14.86 -0.28 2.58
C ILE A 206 -14.58 -1.58 1.81
N SER A 207 -14.82 -1.55 0.50
CA SER A 207 -14.50 -2.63 -0.43
C SER A 207 -13.06 -2.49 -0.98
N PRO A 208 -12.51 -3.51 -1.68
CA PRO A 208 -11.20 -3.42 -2.33
C PRO A 208 -11.05 -2.20 -3.25
N ASN A 209 -12.09 -1.87 -4.02
CA ASN A 209 -12.10 -0.78 -4.98
C ASN A 209 -12.54 0.57 -4.38
N SER A 210 -12.85 0.63 -3.08
CA SER A 210 -13.15 1.90 -2.42
C SER A 210 -11.91 2.80 -2.38
N PHE A 211 -12.11 4.05 -2.76
CA PHE A 211 -11.03 5.05 -2.81
C PHE A 211 -10.76 5.64 -1.43
#